data_d7d30572a298f3939ca43c3eba2eebae
#
_entry.id   d7d30572a298f3939ca43c3eba2eebae
#
_cell.length_a   1.000
_cell.length_b   1.000
_cell.length_c   1.000
_cell.angle_alpha   90.00
_cell.angle_beta   90.00
_cell.angle_gamma   90.00
#
_symmetry.space_group_name_H-M   'P 1'
#
loop_
_entity.id
_entity.type
_entity.pdbx_description
1 polymer ?
#
loop_
_entity_poly.entity_id
_entity_poly.type
_entity_poly.pdbx_seq_one_letter_code
_entity_poly.pdbx_strand_id
1 'polypeptide(L)'
;TCRDLTQAQQDAFHRDPAWRVKVTDSRWELEDLCQGRYIQNLQEECGDFVVRRADGVYVYQLAVTVDDGEAGVTEVVRGTDLLNSAPRQMYLQDLFGFENPTYGHVPLLLAADGRRLSKRDRDLDMGALRSRCTPEKLLGVLAHAAQLTDTPSPISARELASVFSWEKLRKDSIFLDTSALE
;
A
#
# COMPACT_ATOMS: atom_id res chain seq x y z
N THR A 1 26.27 9.96 -6.56
CA THR A 1 25.63 8.63 -6.66
C THR A 1 26.69 7.61 -7.05
N CYS A 2 26.54 6.35 -6.59
CA CYS A 2 27.51 5.29 -6.93
C CYS A 2 27.19 4.58 -8.26
N ARG A 3 26.29 5.12 -9.07
CA ARG A 3 25.79 4.47 -10.30
C ARG A 3 26.87 4.21 -11.35
N ASP A 4 27.81 5.16 -11.47
CA ASP A 4 28.82 5.17 -12.54
C ASP A 4 30.23 4.92 -12.01
N LEU A 5 30.35 4.36 -10.80
CA LEU A 5 31.65 4.00 -10.24
C LEU A 5 32.22 2.77 -10.93
N THR A 6 33.50 2.84 -11.24
CA THR A 6 34.29 1.65 -11.69
C THR A 6 34.44 0.65 -10.54
N GLN A 7 34.73 -0.62 -10.86
CA GLN A 7 34.97 -1.66 -9.85
C GLN A 7 36.09 -1.22 -8.87
N ALA A 8 37.19 -0.66 -9.36
CA ALA A 8 38.28 -0.18 -8.52
C ALA A 8 37.87 0.93 -7.54
N GLN A 9 36.92 1.80 -7.96
CA GLN A 9 36.35 2.82 -7.07
C GLN A 9 35.40 2.23 -6.04
N GLN A 10 34.66 1.17 -6.40
CA GLN A 10 33.78 0.45 -5.47
C GLN A 10 34.60 -0.30 -4.42
N ASP A 11 35.67 -0.96 -4.83
CA ASP A 11 36.56 -1.71 -3.94
C ASP A 11 37.32 -0.82 -2.94
N ALA A 12 37.44 0.47 -3.24
CA ALA A 12 38.06 1.45 -2.34
C ALA A 12 37.17 1.86 -1.15
N PHE A 13 35.91 1.45 -1.10
CA PHE A 13 35.05 1.72 0.06
C PHE A 13 35.37 0.75 1.22
N HIS A 14 35.54 1.32 2.41
CA HIS A 14 35.82 0.55 3.65
C HIS A 14 34.57 0.02 4.37
N ARG A 15 33.41 0.09 3.73
CA ARG A 15 32.12 -0.38 4.29
C ARG A 15 31.33 -1.15 3.26
N ASP A 16 30.50 -2.08 3.71
CA ASP A 16 29.57 -2.80 2.85
C ASP A 16 28.61 -1.81 2.17
N PRO A 17 28.45 -1.86 0.85
CA PRO A 17 27.57 -0.98 0.13
C PRO A 17 26.10 -1.40 0.31
N ALA A 18 25.19 -0.45 0.28
CA ALA A 18 23.79 -0.75 0.02
C ALA A 18 23.64 -1.15 -1.46
N TRP A 19 22.86 -2.19 -1.72
CA TRP A 19 22.55 -2.61 -3.08
C TRP A 19 21.35 -1.84 -3.60
N ARG A 20 21.47 -1.37 -4.83
CA ARG A 20 20.40 -0.64 -5.50
C ARG A 20 20.07 -1.31 -6.83
N VAL A 21 18.80 -1.37 -7.15
CA VAL A 21 18.40 -1.72 -8.50
C VAL A 21 18.57 -0.50 -9.39
N LYS A 22 19.16 -0.69 -10.58
CA LYS A 22 19.31 0.34 -11.58
C LYS A 22 18.01 0.45 -12.38
N VAL A 23 17.37 1.62 -12.30
CA VAL A 23 16.17 1.89 -13.07
C VAL A 23 16.58 2.24 -14.51
N THR A 24 16.19 1.40 -15.47
CA THR A 24 16.47 1.57 -16.90
C THR A 24 15.24 1.93 -17.71
N ASP A 25 14.07 1.53 -17.28
CA ASP A 25 12.79 1.93 -17.84
C ASP A 25 12.18 3.01 -16.98
N SER A 26 11.59 4.01 -17.61
CA SER A 26 11.18 5.23 -16.92
C SER A 26 9.68 5.28 -16.65
N ARG A 27 8.83 4.85 -17.58
CA ARG A 27 7.38 5.04 -17.48
C ARG A 27 6.66 3.76 -17.15
N TRP A 28 6.00 3.78 -15.98
CA TRP A 28 5.13 2.72 -15.50
C TRP A 28 3.70 3.21 -15.39
N GLU A 29 2.79 2.39 -15.82
CA GLU A 29 1.37 2.66 -15.82
C GLU A 29 0.61 1.47 -15.24
N LEU A 30 -0.35 1.74 -14.37
CA LEU A 30 -1.27 0.75 -13.83
C LEU A 30 -2.70 1.29 -13.83
N GLU A 31 -3.66 0.40 -14.02
CA GLU A 31 -5.08 0.67 -13.79
C GLU A 31 -5.44 0.14 -12.40
N ASP A 32 -5.51 1.06 -11.43
CA ASP A 32 -5.85 0.71 -10.06
C ASP A 32 -7.37 0.60 -9.89
N LEU A 33 -7.83 -0.47 -9.25
CA LEU A 33 -9.26 -0.76 -9.09
C LEU A 33 -10.04 0.36 -8.37
N CYS A 34 -9.38 1.08 -7.45
CA CYS A 34 -10.00 2.17 -6.70
C CYS A 34 -9.58 3.54 -7.26
N GLN A 35 -8.28 3.77 -7.46
CA GLN A 35 -7.74 5.08 -7.81
C GLN A 35 -7.82 5.37 -9.33
N GLY A 36 -8.00 4.33 -10.15
CA GLY A 36 -8.00 4.43 -11.61
C GLY A 36 -6.57 4.51 -12.17
N ARG A 37 -6.44 5.14 -13.31
CA ARG A 37 -5.17 5.20 -14.02
C ARG A 37 -4.11 5.98 -13.24
N TYR A 38 -3.00 5.31 -12.93
CA TYR A 38 -1.83 5.88 -12.26
C TYR A 38 -0.58 5.70 -13.12
N ILE A 39 0.16 6.79 -13.30
CA ILE A 39 1.38 6.81 -14.12
C ILE A 39 2.51 7.38 -13.29
N GLN A 40 3.67 6.74 -13.33
CA GLN A 40 4.88 7.24 -12.67
C GLN A 40 6.11 7.08 -13.59
N ASN A 41 6.94 8.11 -13.64
CA ASN A 41 8.27 8.01 -14.23
C ASN A 41 9.27 7.61 -13.15
N LEU A 42 9.60 6.31 -13.08
CA LEU A 42 10.49 5.81 -12.04
C LEU A 42 11.89 6.41 -12.09
N GLN A 43 12.40 6.71 -13.26
CA GLN A 43 13.75 7.28 -13.39
C GLN A 43 13.82 8.70 -12.83
N GLU A 44 12.81 9.52 -13.04
CA GLU A 44 12.74 10.91 -12.63
C GLU A 44 12.29 11.07 -11.19
N GLU A 45 11.26 10.33 -10.79
CA GLU A 45 10.58 10.50 -9.50
C GLU A 45 11.20 9.65 -8.38
N CYS A 46 11.84 8.53 -8.71
CA CYS A 46 12.42 7.61 -7.75
C CYS A 46 13.94 7.43 -7.94
N GLY A 47 14.39 7.27 -9.20
CA GLY A 47 15.76 6.88 -9.53
C GLY A 47 16.10 5.46 -9.03
N ASP A 48 17.41 5.17 -8.96
CA ASP A 48 17.89 3.89 -8.45
C ASP A 48 17.53 3.74 -6.96
N PHE A 49 16.77 2.71 -6.61
CA PHE A 49 16.29 2.51 -5.24
C PHE A 49 16.94 1.33 -4.54
N VAL A 50 17.08 1.44 -3.23
CA VAL A 50 17.72 0.41 -2.40
C VAL A 50 16.86 -0.85 -2.38
N VAL A 51 17.49 -2.02 -2.53
CA VAL A 51 16.89 -3.35 -2.36
C VAL A 51 17.51 -4.13 -1.20
N ARG A 52 18.79 -3.82 -0.85
CA ARG A 52 19.46 -4.36 0.34
C ARG A 52 20.26 -3.25 1.00
N ARG A 53 20.09 -3.09 2.30
CA ARG A 53 20.82 -2.10 3.12
C ARG A 53 22.25 -2.55 3.36
N ALA A 54 23.12 -1.63 3.73
CA ALA A 54 24.51 -1.90 4.08
C ALA A 54 24.66 -2.86 5.28
N ASP A 55 23.68 -2.92 6.17
CA ASP A 55 23.60 -3.86 7.30
C ASP A 55 23.12 -5.27 6.89
N GLY A 56 22.91 -5.50 5.60
CA GLY A 56 22.50 -6.79 5.06
C GLY A 56 21.00 -7.03 5.00
N VAL A 57 20.18 -6.12 5.55
CA VAL A 57 18.71 -6.27 5.58
C VAL A 57 18.12 -5.93 4.21
N TYR A 58 17.29 -6.81 3.68
CA TYR A 58 16.47 -6.54 2.49
C TYR A 58 15.35 -5.58 2.81
N VAL A 59 15.07 -4.65 1.89
CA VAL A 59 14.03 -3.65 2.11
C VAL A 59 12.66 -4.17 1.70
N TYR A 60 11.62 -3.53 2.23
CA TYR A 60 10.22 -3.90 2.00
C TYR A 60 9.87 -4.10 0.51
N GLN A 61 10.32 -3.19 -0.37
CA GLN A 61 10.00 -3.28 -1.80
C GLN A 61 10.45 -4.59 -2.43
N LEU A 62 11.65 -5.07 -2.08
CA LEU A 62 12.14 -6.35 -2.59
C LEU A 62 11.44 -7.52 -1.91
N ALA A 63 11.34 -7.51 -0.58
CA ALA A 63 10.77 -8.61 0.18
C ALA A 63 9.34 -8.92 -0.25
N VAL A 64 8.46 -7.89 -0.28
CA VAL A 64 7.06 -8.08 -0.67
C VAL A 64 6.91 -8.54 -2.12
N THR A 65 7.76 -8.03 -3.04
CA THR A 65 7.71 -8.46 -4.45
C THR A 65 8.04 -9.94 -4.61
N VAL A 66 9.07 -10.43 -3.90
CA VAL A 66 9.46 -11.84 -3.97
C VAL A 66 8.42 -12.72 -3.29
N ASP A 67 7.98 -12.35 -2.09
CA ASP A 67 7.00 -13.13 -1.32
C ASP A 67 5.67 -13.25 -2.10
N ASP A 68 5.16 -12.15 -2.65
CA ASP A 68 3.92 -12.13 -3.43
C ASP A 68 4.08 -12.93 -4.75
N GLY A 69 5.21 -12.76 -5.45
CA GLY A 69 5.48 -13.47 -6.70
C GLY A 69 5.59 -14.99 -6.48
N GLU A 70 6.34 -15.45 -5.48
CA GLU A 70 6.47 -16.87 -5.15
C GLU A 70 5.17 -17.48 -4.62
N ALA A 71 4.36 -16.71 -3.91
CA ALA A 71 3.04 -17.13 -3.43
C ALA A 71 1.96 -17.13 -4.53
N GLY A 72 2.25 -16.57 -5.72
CA GLY A 72 1.31 -16.47 -6.83
C GLY A 72 0.15 -15.51 -6.53
N VAL A 73 0.43 -14.40 -5.84
CA VAL A 73 -0.57 -13.36 -5.54
C VAL A 73 -1.02 -12.69 -6.83
N THR A 74 -2.32 -12.70 -7.08
CA THR A 74 -2.94 -12.14 -8.30
C THR A 74 -3.62 -10.80 -8.08
N GLU A 75 -3.92 -10.45 -6.82
CA GLU A 75 -4.58 -9.19 -6.46
C GLU A 75 -4.03 -8.65 -5.14
N VAL A 76 -3.69 -7.35 -5.11
CA VAL A 76 -3.15 -6.65 -3.93
C VAL A 76 -4.07 -5.51 -3.54
N VAL A 77 -4.72 -5.63 -2.37
CA VAL A 77 -5.56 -4.57 -1.80
C VAL A 77 -4.86 -3.98 -0.58
N ARG A 78 -4.62 -2.65 -0.62
CA ARG A 78 -3.90 -1.95 0.45
C ARG A 78 -4.20 -0.45 0.49
N GLY A 79 -3.64 0.28 1.45
CA GLY A 79 -3.86 1.73 1.56
C GLY A 79 -3.19 2.55 0.45
N THR A 80 -3.78 3.69 0.09
CA THR A 80 -3.28 4.62 -0.95
C THR A 80 -1.90 5.20 -0.64
N ASP A 81 -1.43 5.15 0.59
CA ASP A 81 -0.06 5.52 0.96
C ASP A 81 1.02 4.67 0.28
N LEU A 82 0.65 3.51 -0.25
CA LEU A 82 1.52 2.62 -1.01
C LEU A 82 1.31 2.67 -2.53
N LEU A 83 0.44 3.54 -3.04
CA LEU A 83 0.18 3.66 -4.47
C LEU A 83 1.46 3.94 -5.27
N ASN A 84 2.29 4.88 -4.78
CA ASN A 84 3.58 5.21 -5.40
C ASN A 84 4.64 4.10 -5.26
N SER A 85 4.36 3.03 -4.50
CA SER A 85 5.23 1.86 -4.40
C SER A 85 4.93 0.82 -5.48
N ALA A 86 3.71 0.80 -6.02
CA ALA A 86 3.29 -0.19 -7.01
C ALA A 86 4.20 -0.21 -8.26
N PRO A 87 4.54 0.92 -8.90
CA PRO A 87 5.43 0.90 -10.07
C PRO A 87 6.82 0.33 -9.78
N ARG A 88 7.37 0.55 -8.57
CA ARG A 88 8.66 -0.04 -8.16
C ARG A 88 8.57 -1.54 -7.98
N GLN A 89 7.44 -2.03 -7.46
CA GLN A 89 7.19 -3.46 -7.28
C GLN A 89 6.95 -4.13 -8.64
N MET A 90 6.16 -3.52 -9.52
CA MET A 90 5.96 -3.99 -10.89
C MET A 90 7.29 -4.07 -11.65
N TYR A 91 8.16 -3.07 -11.52
CA TYR A 91 9.50 -3.11 -12.11
C TYR A 91 10.34 -4.28 -11.58
N LEU A 92 10.28 -4.57 -10.28
CA LEU A 92 10.96 -5.73 -9.71
C LEU A 92 10.33 -7.05 -10.16
N GLN A 93 9.00 -7.12 -10.26
CA GLN A 93 8.28 -8.30 -10.76
C GLN A 93 8.72 -8.65 -12.17
N ASP A 94 8.79 -7.65 -13.05
CA ASP A 94 9.29 -7.84 -14.44
C ASP A 94 10.74 -8.33 -14.46
N LEU A 95 11.61 -7.78 -13.60
CA LEU A 95 13.01 -8.22 -13.51
C LEU A 95 13.15 -9.68 -13.03
N PHE A 96 12.24 -10.15 -12.20
CA PHE A 96 12.21 -11.55 -11.72
C PHE A 96 11.39 -12.47 -12.62
N GLY A 97 10.67 -11.95 -13.61
CA GLY A 97 9.80 -12.73 -14.48
C GLY A 97 8.50 -13.17 -13.80
N PHE A 98 8.05 -12.46 -12.76
CA PHE A 98 6.76 -12.65 -12.14
C PHE A 98 5.68 -11.89 -12.91
N GLU A 99 4.44 -12.39 -12.87
CA GLU A 99 3.28 -11.64 -13.36
C GLU A 99 2.94 -10.49 -12.40
N ASN A 100 2.55 -9.34 -12.96
CA ASN A 100 2.11 -8.21 -12.18
C ASN A 100 0.69 -8.47 -11.64
N PRO A 101 0.43 -8.34 -10.32
CA PRO A 101 -0.92 -8.46 -9.79
C PRO A 101 -1.78 -7.24 -10.15
N THR A 102 -3.08 -7.42 -10.07
CA THR A 102 -4.01 -6.29 -10.06
C THR A 102 -3.93 -5.55 -8.73
N TYR A 103 -3.95 -4.22 -8.75
CA TYR A 103 -3.87 -3.41 -7.53
C TYR A 103 -5.18 -2.68 -7.23
N GLY A 104 -5.53 -2.60 -5.95
CA GLY A 104 -6.63 -1.79 -5.43
C GLY A 104 -6.16 -0.98 -4.21
N HIS A 105 -5.90 0.32 -4.40
CA HIS A 105 -5.44 1.19 -3.31
C HIS A 105 -6.62 1.92 -2.67
N VAL A 106 -7.07 1.41 -1.53
CA VAL A 106 -8.20 1.96 -0.77
C VAL A 106 -7.83 3.23 0.00
N PRO A 107 -8.80 4.13 0.28
CA PRO A 107 -8.57 5.36 1.02
C PRO A 107 -8.03 5.10 2.43
N LEU A 108 -7.24 6.05 2.95
CA LEU A 108 -6.76 6.01 4.32
C LEU A 108 -7.84 6.49 5.29
N LEU A 109 -7.87 5.89 6.47
CA LEU A 109 -8.64 6.41 7.59
C LEU A 109 -7.79 7.41 8.37
N LEU A 110 -8.32 8.62 8.52
CA LEU A 110 -7.71 9.72 9.26
C LEU A 110 -8.56 10.06 10.48
N ALA A 111 -7.92 10.51 11.55
CA ALA A 111 -8.58 11.14 12.68
C ALA A 111 -9.13 12.53 12.29
N ALA A 112 -10.00 13.09 13.12
CA ALA A 112 -10.62 14.40 12.86
C ALA A 112 -9.59 15.54 12.68
N ASP A 113 -8.40 15.40 13.29
CA ASP A 113 -7.29 16.35 13.18
C ASP A 113 -6.42 16.14 11.91
N GLY A 114 -6.77 15.19 11.03
CA GLY A 114 -6.06 14.86 9.81
C GLY A 114 -4.88 13.90 10.00
N ARG A 115 -4.60 13.49 11.20
CA ARG A 115 -3.59 12.51 11.55
C ARG A 115 -4.02 11.11 11.09
N ARG A 116 -3.10 10.32 10.55
CA ARG A 116 -3.37 8.92 10.22
C ARG A 116 -3.73 8.15 11.49
N LEU A 117 -4.84 7.41 11.47
CA LEU A 117 -5.19 6.50 12.55
C LEU A 117 -4.11 5.43 12.70
N SER A 118 -3.53 5.31 13.87
CA SER A 118 -2.41 4.41 14.13
C SER A 118 -2.62 3.56 15.38
N LYS A 119 -2.00 2.38 15.38
CA LYS A 119 -1.99 1.49 16.56
C LYS A 119 -1.33 2.14 17.77
N ARG A 120 -0.40 3.09 17.57
CA ARG A 120 0.33 3.78 18.66
C ARG A 120 -0.57 4.70 19.46
N ASP A 121 -1.53 5.33 18.80
CA ASP A 121 -2.44 6.31 19.41
C ASP A 121 -3.71 5.67 19.95
N ARG A 122 -3.87 4.34 19.81
CA ARG A 122 -5.05 3.55 20.23
C ARG A 122 -6.37 4.00 19.59
N ASP A 123 -6.34 4.76 18.52
CA ASP A 123 -7.54 5.31 17.87
C ASP A 123 -8.49 4.23 17.38
N LEU A 124 -7.96 3.10 16.89
CA LEU A 124 -8.72 1.92 16.46
C LEU A 124 -8.05 0.65 16.99
N ASP A 125 -7.89 0.54 18.30
CA ASP A 125 -7.49 -0.72 18.92
C ASP A 125 -8.65 -1.71 18.84
N MET A 126 -8.47 -2.75 18.02
CA MET A 126 -9.49 -3.78 17.82
C MET A 126 -9.87 -4.51 19.11
N GLY A 127 -8.95 -4.62 20.08
CA GLY A 127 -9.23 -5.17 21.40
C GLY A 127 -10.21 -4.28 22.18
N ALA A 128 -9.98 -2.97 22.17
CA ALA A 128 -10.87 -2.00 22.82
C ALA A 128 -12.22 -1.89 22.07
N LEU A 129 -12.22 -1.91 20.73
CA LEU A 129 -13.44 -1.85 19.93
C LEU A 129 -14.36 -3.05 20.18
N ARG A 130 -13.80 -4.25 20.33
CA ARG A 130 -14.57 -5.46 20.65
C ARG A 130 -15.41 -5.36 21.92
N SER A 131 -15.00 -4.54 22.89
CA SER A 131 -15.77 -4.32 24.12
C SER A 131 -16.84 -3.23 24.01
N ARG A 132 -16.83 -2.45 22.90
CA ARG A 132 -17.71 -1.29 22.70
C ARG A 132 -18.76 -1.49 21.61
N CYS A 133 -18.42 -2.20 20.56
CA CYS A 133 -19.34 -2.41 19.44
C CYS A 133 -19.22 -3.81 18.85
N THR A 134 -20.30 -4.25 18.18
CA THR A 134 -20.30 -5.50 17.42
C THR A 134 -19.53 -5.34 16.10
N PRO A 135 -19.02 -6.44 15.52
CA PRO A 135 -18.39 -6.40 14.21
C PRO A 135 -19.27 -5.76 13.13
N GLU A 136 -20.58 -6.07 13.16
CA GLU A 136 -21.55 -5.54 12.20
C GLU A 136 -21.73 -4.02 12.33
N LYS A 137 -21.75 -3.49 13.58
CA LYS A 137 -21.78 -2.04 13.81
C LYS A 137 -20.54 -1.38 13.24
N LEU A 138 -19.35 -1.92 13.52
CA LEU A 138 -18.10 -1.42 12.98
C LEU A 138 -18.09 -1.41 11.46
N LEU A 139 -18.48 -2.53 10.83
CA LEU A 139 -18.56 -2.64 9.37
C LEU A 139 -19.54 -1.63 8.77
N GLY A 140 -20.71 -1.43 9.40
CA GLY A 140 -21.69 -0.44 8.93
C GLY A 140 -21.16 0.99 8.94
N VAL A 141 -20.48 1.38 10.02
CA VAL A 141 -19.84 2.71 10.12
C VAL A 141 -18.74 2.89 9.07
N LEU A 142 -17.88 1.90 8.90
CA LEU A 142 -16.80 1.95 7.90
C LEU A 142 -17.34 1.95 6.46
N ALA A 143 -18.34 1.12 6.17
CA ALA A 143 -18.96 1.04 4.85
C ALA A 143 -19.65 2.37 4.47
N HIS A 144 -20.38 2.98 5.41
CA HIS A 144 -20.98 4.30 5.19
C HIS A 144 -19.91 5.38 4.98
N ALA A 145 -18.89 5.42 5.80
CA ALA A 145 -17.79 6.38 5.65
C ALA A 145 -17.05 6.23 4.31
N ALA A 146 -16.99 4.99 3.79
CA ALA A 146 -16.41 4.66 2.49
C ALA A 146 -17.38 4.84 1.31
N GLN A 147 -18.63 5.30 1.55
CA GLN A 147 -19.71 5.49 0.56
C GLN A 147 -20.23 4.20 -0.09
N LEU A 148 -20.03 3.05 0.55
CA LEU A 148 -20.56 1.76 0.10
C LEU A 148 -22.02 1.56 0.50
N THR A 149 -22.48 2.23 1.57
CA THR A 149 -23.86 2.21 2.06
C THR A 149 -24.37 3.62 2.35
N ASP A 150 -25.69 3.82 2.26
CA ASP A 150 -26.35 5.13 2.49
C ASP A 150 -26.41 5.49 3.99
N THR A 151 -26.37 4.49 4.87
CA THR A 151 -26.48 4.67 6.32
C THR A 151 -25.43 3.85 7.06
N PRO A 152 -25.02 4.27 8.29
CA PRO A 152 -24.06 3.53 9.11
C PRO A 152 -24.71 2.36 9.88
N SER A 153 -25.83 1.81 9.36
CA SER A 153 -26.53 0.68 10.00
C SER A 153 -25.66 -0.56 10.06
N PRO A 154 -25.76 -1.38 11.13
CA PRO A 154 -25.02 -2.62 11.22
C PRO A 154 -25.23 -3.49 9.99
N ILE A 155 -24.15 -4.04 9.44
CA ILE A 155 -24.14 -4.88 8.25
C ILE A 155 -23.17 -6.05 8.43
N SER A 156 -23.57 -7.25 8.05
CA SER A 156 -22.65 -8.40 8.08
C SER A 156 -21.62 -8.33 6.95
N ALA A 157 -20.46 -8.96 7.13
CA ALA A 157 -19.45 -9.04 6.08
C ALA A 157 -19.97 -9.65 4.77
N ARG A 158 -20.89 -10.62 4.87
CA ARG A 158 -21.51 -11.26 3.70
C ARG A 158 -22.41 -10.29 2.93
N GLU A 159 -23.25 -9.55 3.64
CA GLU A 159 -24.11 -8.52 3.02
C GLU A 159 -23.28 -7.41 2.41
N LEU A 160 -22.25 -6.92 3.13
CA LEU A 160 -21.37 -5.89 2.61
C LEU A 160 -20.64 -6.36 1.35
N ALA A 161 -20.15 -7.60 1.30
CA ALA A 161 -19.53 -8.17 0.11
C ALA A 161 -20.48 -8.22 -1.10
N SER A 162 -21.80 -8.43 -0.87
CA SER A 162 -22.79 -8.48 -1.95
C SER A 162 -23.11 -7.11 -2.57
N VAL A 163 -22.86 -6.01 -1.85
CA VAL A 163 -23.13 -4.64 -2.31
C VAL A 163 -21.84 -3.87 -2.63
N PHE A 164 -20.69 -4.48 -2.37
CA PHE A 164 -19.39 -3.85 -2.65
C PHE A 164 -19.20 -3.57 -4.15
N SER A 165 -18.68 -2.40 -4.46
CA SER A 165 -18.22 -2.03 -5.80
C SER A 165 -17.03 -1.08 -5.68
N TRP A 166 -15.99 -1.33 -6.47
CA TRP A 166 -14.84 -0.44 -6.58
C TRP A 166 -15.24 0.97 -7.07
N GLU A 167 -16.27 1.07 -7.92
CA GLU A 167 -16.75 2.34 -8.48
C GLU A 167 -17.45 3.22 -7.44
N LYS A 168 -18.08 2.59 -6.42
CA LYS A 168 -18.75 3.31 -5.31
C LYS A 168 -17.76 3.75 -4.24
N LEU A 169 -16.65 3.02 -4.11
CA LEU A 169 -15.68 3.30 -3.07
C LEU A 169 -15.08 4.69 -3.28
N ARG A 170 -15.19 5.55 -2.26
CA ARG A 170 -14.58 6.88 -2.34
C ARG A 170 -13.06 6.76 -2.49
N LYS A 171 -12.45 7.71 -3.21
CA LYS A 171 -11.00 7.71 -3.49
C LYS A 171 -10.20 8.48 -2.45
N ASP A 172 -10.78 9.56 -1.94
CA ASP A 172 -10.13 10.44 -0.96
C ASP A 172 -10.10 9.82 0.43
N SER A 173 -9.10 10.22 1.22
CA SER A 173 -8.99 9.83 2.62
C SER A 173 -10.26 10.11 3.41
N ILE A 174 -10.59 9.22 4.33
CA ILE A 174 -11.80 9.23 5.15
C ILE A 174 -11.46 9.78 6.54
N PHE A 175 -12.06 10.89 6.91
CA PHE A 175 -12.03 11.37 8.28
C PHE A 175 -13.07 10.58 9.09
N LEU A 176 -12.61 9.75 10.00
CA LEU A 176 -13.48 8.91 10.82
C LEU A 176 -13.70 9.57 12.18
N ASP A 177 -14.96 9.86 12.48
CA ASP A 177 -15.38 10.21 13.83
C ASP A 177 -15.59 8.91 14.62
N THR A 178 -14.67 8.64 15.55
CA THR A 178 -14.72 7.43 16.38
C THR A 178 -15.84 7.44 17.40
N SER A 179 -16.49 8.59 17.67
CA SER A 179 -17.66 8.68 18.54
C SER A 179 -18.85 7.87 18.01
N ALA A 180 -18.94 7.66 16.70
CA ALA A 180 -19.95 6.79 16.07
C ALA A 180 -19.78 5.32 16.44
N LEU A 181 -18.64 4.92 17.04
CA LEU A 181 -18.33 3.57 17.49
C LEU A 181 -18.60 3.35 18.98
N GLU A 182 -18.97 4.40 19.71
CA GLU A 182 -19.44 4.33 21.10
C GLU A 182 -20.95 4.02 21.14
#